data_afa131b29a993873ee1a459436bfd984
#
_entry.id   afa131b29a993873ee1a459436bfd984
#
_cell.length_a   1.000
_cell.length_b   1.000
_cell.length_c   1.000
_cell.angle_alpha   90.00
_cell.angle_beta   90.00
_cell.angle_gamma   90.00
#
_symmetry.space_group_name_H-M   'P 1'
#
loop_
_entity.id
_entity.type
_entity.pdbx_description
1 polymer ?
#
loop_
_entity_poly.entity_id
_entity_poly.type
_entity_poly.pdbx_seq_one_letter_code
_entity_poly.pdbx_strand_id
1 'polypeptide(L)'
;MKINKSLIFLGVLATAGCSSIAANNPNEDISLANSKALETLMNVSIEARDELRLIAKMQEAKSLESLTDEQHKQKEAQALAVPPGFESVVEFGITDRASVVTRALAKMAGYTYKEYGKPLGTFQEPWVKIPKATKPLSEFLREVGMQTGNNVRIEVYPDAKLIRYVYKNVE
;
A
#
# COMPACT_ATOMS: atom_id res chain seq x y z
N MET A 1 -57.24 -8.76 -36.80
CA MET A 1 -57.16 -8.95 -38.27
C MET A 1 -55.71 -9.13 -38.65
N LYS A 2 -55.41 -10.28 -39.29
CA LYS A 2 -54.16 -10.69 -39.98
C LYS A 2 -52.92 -11.08 -39.17
N ILE A 3 -52.81 -12.35 -39.06
CA ILE A 3 -51.76 -13.34 -38.96
C ILE A 3 -50.75 -13.20 -40.11
N ASN A 4 -49.45 -13.31 -39.83
CA ASN A 4 -48.42 -13.89 -40.72
C ASN A 4 -47.32 -14.42 -39.82
N LYS A 5 -47.16 -15.64 -39.63
CA LYS A 5 -46.65 -16.88 -40.23
C LYS A 5 -45.32 -16.70 -40.97
N SER A 6 -44.42 -17.58 -40.58
CA SER A 6 -43.20 -18.02 -41.35
C SER A 6 -41.92 -17.45 -40.81
N LEU A 7 -40.83 -18.20 -40.52
CA LEU A 7 -40.35 -19.45 -41.12
C LEU A 7 -39.32 -20.08 -40.16
N ILE A 8 -39.45 -21.36 -39.98
CA ILE A 8 -38.49 -22.25 -39.34
C ILE A 8 -37.32 -22.47 -40.30
N PHE A 9 -36.10 -22.32 -39.81
CA PHE A 9 -34.94 -22.93 -40.49
C PHE A 9 -34.16 -23.77 -39.49
N LEU A 10 -34.39 -25.06 -39.61
CA LEU A 10 -33.66 -26.14 -38.97
C LEU A 10 -32.41 -26.40 -39.81
N GLY A 11 -31.22 -26.13 -39.24
CA GLY A 11 -29.93 -26.47 -39.85
C GLY A 11 -29.14 -27.36 -38.94
N VAL A 12 -29.36 -28.67 -39.07
CA VAL A 12 -28.49 -29.70 -38.47
C VAL A 12 -27.28 -29.85 -39.37
N LEU A 13 -26.08 -29.52 -38.86
CA LEU A 13 -24.79 -29.95 -39.42
C LEU A 13 -24.07 -30.81 -38.42
N ALA A 14 -24.24 -32.12 -38.57
CA ALA A 14 -23.41 -33.14 -37.97
C ALA A 14 -22.11 -33.24 -38.77
N THR A 15 -20.97 -32.86 -38.19
CA THR A 15 -19.66 -33.26 -38.65
C THR A 15 -19.00 -34.10 -37.58
N ALA A 16 -19.10 -35.40 -37.76
CA ALA A 16 -18.27 -36.39 -37.08
C ALA A 16 -16.84 -36.28 -37.62
N GLY A 17 -15.95 -35.69 -36.81
CA GLY A 17 -14.51 -35.69 -37.02
C GLY A 17 -13.85 -36.41 -35.85
N CYS A 18 -13.73 -37.72 -35.91
CA CYS A 18 -12.81 -38.48 -35.06
C CYS A 18 -11.39 -38.21 -35.52
N SER A 19 -10.68 -37.35 -34.83
CA SER A 19 -9.23 -37.30 -34.84
C SER A 19 -8.75 -37.82 -33.51
N SER A 20 -8.03 -38.93 -33.54
CA SER A 20 -7.30 -39.55 -32.44
C SER A 20 -6.26 -38.52 -31.91
N ILE A 21 -6.60 -37.81 -30.86
CA ILE A 21 -5.68 -36.96 -30.13
C ILE A 21 -4.97 -37.88 -29.16
N ALA A 22 -3.65 -38.01 -29.36
CA ALA A 22 -2.74 -38.60 -28.39
C ALA A 22 -3.02 -37.96 -26.99
N ALA A 23 -3.08 -38.82 -25.98
CA ALA A 23 -3.31 -38.41 -24.60
C ALA A 23 -2.15 -37.56 -24.09
N ASN A 24 -2.17 -36.28 -24.38
CA ASN A 24 -1.46 -35.27 -23.60
C ASN A 24 -2.35 -34.94 -22.41
N ASN A 25 -1.77 -35.02 -21.24
CA ASN A 25 -2.44 -34.77 -19.95
C ASN A 25 -3.08 -33.38 -19.96
N PRO A 26 -4.41 -33.25 -20.09
CA PRO A 26 -5.05 -31.94 -20.24
C PRO A 26 -4.96 -31.07 -18.97
N ASN A 27 -4.54 -31.65 -17.85
CA ASN A 27 -4.39 -30.94 -16.59
C ASN A 27 -3.08 -30.13 -16.48
N GLU A 28 -2.02 -30.49 -17.17
CA GLU A 28 -0.76 -29.72 -17.14
C GLU A 28 -0.87 -28.45 -18.00
N ASP A 29 -1.49 -28.51 -19.16
CA ASP A 29 -1.64 -27.38 -20.06
C ASP A 29 -2.58 -26.30 -19.48
N ILE A 30 -3.64 -26.70 -18.79
CA ILE A 30 -4.57 -25.78 -18.11
C ILE A 30 -3.89 -25.10 -16.91
N SER A 31 -3.06 -25.81 -16.17
CA SER A 31 -2.32 -25.27 -15.03
C SER A 31 -1.28 -24.25 -15.46
N LEU A 32 -0.55 -24.52 -16.56
CA LEU A 32 0.44 -23.60 -17.12
C LEU A 32 -0.22 -22.34 -17.74
N ALA A 33 -1.35 -22.50 -18.44
CA ALA A 33 -2.10 -21.39 -18.99
C ALA A 33 -2.67 -20.46 -17.88
N ASN A 34 -3.19 -21.04 -16.80
CA ASN A 34 -3.67 -20.30 -15.64
C ASN A 34 -2.54 -19.58 -14.90
N SER A 35 -1.38 -20.21 -14.75
CA SER A 35 -0.20 -19.61 -14.14
C SER A 35 0.29 -18.39 -14.95
N LYS A 36 0.34 -18.51 -16.26
CA LYS A 36 0.75 -17.43 -17.16
C LYS A 36 -0.27 -16.28 -17.20
N ALA A 37 -1.56 -16.59 -17.14
CA ALA A 37 -2.61 -15.58 -17.03
C ALA A 37 -2.56 -14.82 -15.70
N LEU A 38 -2.30 -15.52 -14.60
CA LEU A 38 -2.09 -14.91 -13.27
C LEU A 38 -0.86 -14.00 -13.24
N GLU A 39 0.25 -14.44 -13.81
CA GLU A 39 1.47 -13.63 -13.93
C GLU A 39 1.23 -12.36 -14.74
N THR A 40 0.51 -12.46 -15.86
CA THR A 40 0.13 -11.31 -16.68
C THR A 40 -0.77 -10.36 -15.90
N LEU A 41 -1.77 -10.86 -15.18
CA LEU A 41 -2.65 -10.04 -14.34
C LEU A 41 -1.89 -9.36 -13.22
N MET A 42 -0.94 -10.03 -12.59
CA MET A 42 -0.07 -9.44 -11.58
C MET A 42 0.76 -8.29 -12.17
N ASN A 43 1.39 -8.50 -13.32
CA ASN A 43 2.21 -7.47 -13.96
C ASN A 43 1.36 -6.24 -14.35
N VAL A 44 0.19 -6.45 -14.96
CA VAL A 44 -0.75 -5.37 -15.30
C VAL A 44 -1.24 -4.64 -14.04
N SER A 45 -1.49 -5.36 -12.95
CA SER A 45 -1.92 -4.76 -11.69
C SER A 45 -0.83 -3.90 -11.05
N ILE A 46 0.43 -4.33 -11.14
CA ILE A 46 1.59 -3.56 -10.65
C ILE A 46 1.75 -2.29 -11.49
N GLU A 47 1.70 -2.41 -12.80
CA GLU A 47 1.82 -1.27 -13.73
C GLU A 47 0.69 -0.25 -13.50
N ALA A 48 -0.56 -0.70 -13.44
CA ALA A 48 -1.71 0.16 -13.17
C ALA A 48 -1.60 0.87 -11.80
N ARG A 49 -1.10 0.18 -10.78
CA ARG A 49 -0.84 0.78 -9.46
C ARG A 49 0.21 1.88 -9.54
N ASP A 50 1.29 1.64 -10.27
CA ASP A 50 2.39 2.60 -10.37
C ASP A 50 1.99 3.82 -11.21
N GLU A 51 1.19 3.64 -12.25
CA GLU A 51 0.56 4.73 -13.00
C GLU A 51 -0.39 5.56 -12.14
N LEU A 52 -1.26 4.92 -11.35
CA LEU A 52 -2.14 5.63 -10.43
C LEU A 52 -1.36 6.42 -9.36
N ARG A 53 -0.24 5.89 -8.89
CA ARG A 53 0.66 6.62 -7.98
C ARG A 53 1.29 7.84 -8.65
N LEU A 54 1.68 7.71 -9.91
CA LEU A 54 2.23 8.83 -10.68
C LEU A 54 1.18 9.91 -10.89
N ILE A 55 -0.04 9.54 -11.28
CA ILE A 55 -1.17 10.46 -11.43
C ILE A 55 -1.46 11.19 -10.10
N ALA A 56 -1.50 10.46 -8.98
CA ALA A 56 -1.71 11.05 -7.67
C ALA A 56 -0.63 12.08 -7.31
N LYS A 57 0.65 11.77 -7.58
CA LYS A 57 1.77 12.71 -7.37
C LYS A 57 1.67 13.94 -8.27
N MET A 58 1.27 13.77 -9.53
CA MET A 58 1.07 14.89 -10.45
C MET A 58 -0.08 15.78 -10.01
N GLN A 59 -1.18 15.20 -9.53
CA GLN A 59 -2.31 15.96 -8.99
C GLN A 59 -1.92 16.70 -7.70
N GLU A 60 -1.15 16.07 -6.82
CA GLU A 60 -0.61 16.71 -5.63
C GLU A 60 0.30 17.88 -5.98
N ALA A 61 1.25 17.69 -6.91
CA ALA A 61 2.13 18.76 -7.38
C ALA A 61 1.33 19.92 -7.98
N LYS A 62 0.36 19.63 -8.85
CA LYS A 62 -0.51 20.64 -9.44
C LYS A 62 -1.37 21.37 -8.40
N SER A 63 -1.84 20.66 -7.38
CA SER A 63 -2.59 21.29 -6.29
C SER A 63 -1.71 22.22 -5.46
N LEU A 64 -0.42 21.88 -5.31
CA LEU A 64 0.55 22.74 -4.62
C LEU A 64 0.84 24.02 -5.40
N GLU A 65 1.02 23.93 -6.73
CA GLU A 65 1.24 25.11 -7.59
C GLU A 65 0.05 26.09 -7.58
N SER A 66 -1.16 25.60 -7.32
CA SER A 66 -2.37 26.41 -7.28
C SER A 66 -2.63 27.08 -5.92
N LEU A 67 -1.82 26.80 -4.89
CA LEU A 67 -1.96 27.39 -3.56
C LEU A 67 -1.44 28.84 -3.56
N THR A 68 -2.11 29.69 -2.80
CA THR A 68 -1.58 31.03 -2.48
C THR A 68 -0.43 30.93 -1.48
N ASP A 69 0.39 31.99 -1.36
CA ASP A 69 1.50 32.03 -0.42
C ASP A 69 1.05 31.82 1.04
N GLU A 70 -0.15 32.31 1.40
CA GLU A 70 -0.74 32.09 2.71
C GLU A 70 -1.11 30.61 2.95
N GLN A 71 -1.65 29.96 1.92
CA GLN A 71 -1.99 28.53 1.99
C GLN A 71 -0.75 27.66 2.06
N HIS A 72 0.34 28.04 1.36
CA HIS A 72 1.64 27.38 1.48
C HIS A 72 2.15 27.46 2.91
N LYS A 73 2.19 28.66 3.51
CA LYS A 73 2.61 28.85 4.91
C LYS A 73 1.75 28.08 5.90
N GLN A 74 0.43 28.02 5.68
CA GLN A 74 -0.46 27.24 6.54
C GLN A 74 -0.17 25.74 6.43
N LYS A 75 0.06 25.24 5.22
CA LYS A 75 0.38 23.82 4.99
C LYS A 75 1.73 23.44 5.59
N GLU A 76 2.73 24.30 5.47
CA GLU A 76 4.03 24.14 6.14
C GLU A 76 3.89 24.16 7.67
N ALA A 77 3.13 25.09 8.22
CA ALA A 77 2.87 25.16 9.64
C ALA A 77 2.15 23.90 10.16
N GLN A 78 1.18 23.38 9.40
CA GLN A 78 0.51 22.12 9.73
C GLN A 78 1.45 20.90 9.65
N ALA A 79 2.35 20.89 8.68
CA ALA A 79 3.35 19.81 8.55
C ALA A 79 4.40 19.82 9.68
N LEU A 80 4.64 21.00 10.26
CA LEU A 80 5.54 21.18 11.40
C LEU A 80 4.83 21.06 12.75
N ALA A 81 3.50 21.04 12.76
CA ALA A 81 2.72 20.94 13.99
C ALA A 81 2.98 19.60 14.68
N VAL A 82 3.30 19.66 15.96
CA VAL A 82 3.46 18.47 16.78
C VAL A 82 2.09 17.88 17.06
N PRO A 83 1.83 16.60 16.74
CA PRO A 83 0.54 15.97 17.02
C PRO A 83 0.25 15.98 18.53
N PRO A 84 -1.01 16.20 18.96
CA PRO A 84 -1.40 16.18 20.37
C PRO A 84 -0.94 14.89 21.07
N GLY A 85 -0.30 15.07 22.25
CA GLY A 85 0.29 13.96 23.03
C GLY A 85 1.75 13.65 22.72
N PHE A 86 2.28 14.18 21.60
CA PHE A 86 3.69 14.03 21.25
C PHE A 86 4.58 15.19 21.76
N GLU A 87 4.01 16.18 22.40
CA GLU A 87 4.71 17.26 23.08
C GLU A 87 5.39 16.78 24.39
N SER A 88 4.89 15.68 24.94
CA SER A 88 5.38 15.15 26.23
C SER A 88 6.86 14.84 26.17
N VAL A 89 7.63 15.45 27.07
CA VAL A 89 9.06 15.22 27.23
C VAL A 89 9.26 14.00 28.09
N VAL A 90 9.98 12.99 27.56
CA VAL A 90 10.25 11.74 28.25
C VAL A 90 11.71 11.36 28.14
N GLU A 91 12.22 10.61 29.11
CA GLU A 91 13.50 9.94 28.99
C GLU A 91 13.26 8.59 28.29
N PHE A 92 13.83 8.42 27.09
CA PHE A 92 13.64 7.21 26.29
C PHE A 92 14.94 6.85 25.57
N GLY A 93 15.18 5.56 25.43
CA GLY A 93 16.31 5.03 24.67
C GLY A 93 16.15 3.54 24.47
N ILE A 94 16.29 3.08 23.22
CA ILE A 94 16.10 1.69 22.85
C ILE A 94 16.81 1.38 21.53
N THR A 95 17.21 0.12 21.37
CA THR A 95 17.62 -0.42 20.08
C THR A 95 16.75 -1.62 19.79
N ASP A 96 15.87 -1.50 18.81
CA ASP A 96 14.91 -2.57 18.45
C ASP A 96 14.39 -2.34 17.01
N ARG A 97 13.51 -3.22 16.56
CA ARG A 97 12.80 -3.07 15.28
C ARG A 97 11.95 -1.80 15.27
N ALA A 98 11.93 -1.12 14.14
CA ALA A 98 11.23 0.16 14.01
C ALA A 98 9.73 0.07 14.35
N SER A 99 9.06 -1.04 14.04
CA SER A 99 7.64 -1.26 14.40
C SER A 99 7.45 -1.32 15.92
N VAL A 100 8.35 -1.99 16.64
CA VAL A 100 8.31 -2.12 18.10
C VAL A 100 8.50 -0.75 18.74
N VAL A 101 9.51 0.01 18.28
CA VAL A 101 9.80 1.36 18.78
C VAL A 101 8.63 2.31 18.49
N THR A 102 8.10 2.29 17.25
CA THR A 102 6.95 3.13 16.88
C THR A 102 5.71 2.81 17.72
N ARG A 103 5.47 1.51 17.99
CA ARG A 103 4.36 1.07 18.87
C ARG A 103 4.53 1.56 20.31
N ALA A 104 5.75 1.53 20.83
CA ALA A 104 6.03 2.05 22.17
C ALA A 104 5.77 3.56 22.25
N LEU A 105 6.28 4.34 21.28
CA LEU A 105 6.04 5.79 21.21
C LEU A 105 4.56 6.12 21.03
N ALA A 106 3.84 5.37 20.19
CA ALA A 106 2.39 5.52 20.03
C ALA A 106 1.64 5.35 21.36
N LYS A 107 1.97 4.28 22.09
CA LYS A 107 1.35 4.00 23.39
C LYS A 107 1.64 5.10 24.41
N MET A 108 2.87 5.63 24.43
CA MET A 108 3.26 6.72 25.35
C MET A 108 2.52 8.01 25.03
N ALA A 109 2.26 8.29 23.73
CA ALA A 109 1.49 9.45 23.27
C ALA A 109 -0.04 9.25 23.37
N GLY A 110 -0.53 8.08 23.79
CA GLY A 110 -1.97 7.77 23.87
C GLY A 110 -2.63 7.45 22.53
N TYR A 111 -1.85 6.94 21.56
CA TYR A 111 -2.32 6.57 20.22
C TYR A 111 -2.46 5.06 20.07
N THR A 112 -3.44 4.66 19.25
CA THR A 112 -3.56 3.30 18.76
C THR A 112 -2.54 3.07 17.65
N TYR A 113 -1.88 1.91 17.67
CA TYR A 113 -0.92 1.53 16.64
C TYR A 113 -1.49 0.45 15.73
N LYS A 114 -1.32 0.60 14.41
CA LYS A 114 -1.69 -0.41 13.42
C LYS A 114 -0.61 -0.56 12.36
N GLU A 115 -0.30 -1.81 12.01
CA GLU A 115 0.61 -2.16 10.91
C GLU A 115 -0.19 -2.46 9.64
N TYR A 116 0.35 -2.04 8.50
CA TYR A 116 -0.19 -2.30 7.18
C TYR A 116 0.88 -2.84 6.24
N GLY A 117 0.55 -3.94 5.59
CA GLY A 117 1.48 -4.68 4.76
C GLY A 117 2.41 -5.58 5.57
N LYS A 118 3.39 -6.14 4.88
CA LYS A 118 4.47 -6.97 5.44
C LYS A 118 5.76 -6.67 4.71
N PRO A 119 6.93 -6.83 5.34
CA PRO A 119 8.19 -6.74 4.61
C PRO A 119 8.24 -7.80 3.52
N LEU A 120 8.68 -7.40 2.30
CA LEU A 120 8.80 -8.30 1.15
C LEU A 120 10.04 -9.18 1.23
N GLY A 121 9.85 -10.48 1.04
CA GLY A 121 10.90 -11.46 0.82
C GLY A 121 11.98 -11.47 1.91
N THR A 122 13.24 -11.33 1.48
CA THR A 122 14.42 -11.27 2.37
C THR A 122 14.59 -9.92 3.06
N PHE A 123 13.72 -8.95 2.80
CA PHE A 123 13.77 -7.64 3.44
C PHE A 123 13.46 -7.79 4.93
N GLN A 124 14.46 -7.60 5.74
CA GLN A 124 14.28 -7.56 7.19
C GLN A 124 13.72 -6.20 7.60
N GLU A 125 12.80 -6.22 8.56
CA GLU A 125 12.31 -5.00 9.18
C GLU A 125 13.48 -4.15 9.67
N PRO A 126 13.49 -2.81 9.40
CA PRO A 126 14.60 -1.96 9.79
C PRO A 126 14.74 -1.91 11.33
N TRP A 127 15.97 -2.06 11.79
CA TRP A 127 16.35 -1.80 13.17
C TRP A 127 16.65 -0.32 13.33
N VAL A 128 16.21 0.24 14.44
CA VAL A 128 16.49 1.63 14.81
C VAL A 128 17.21 1.68 16.15
N LYS A 129 18.16 2.59 16.26
CA LYS A 129 18.89 2.85 17.48
C LYS A 129 18.56 4.26 17.98
N ILE A 130 17.82 4.33 19.05
CA ILE A 130 17.49 5.58 19.74
C ILE A 130 18.40 5.68 20.97
N PRO A 131 19.36 6.61 20.98
CA PRO A 131 20.21 6.83 22.15
C PRO A 131 19.36 7.34 23.31
N LYS A 132 19.73 6.96 24.53
CA LYS A 132 19.04 7.44 25.74
C LYS A 132 19.14 8.95 25.84
N ALA A 133 18.01 9.64 25.81
CA ALA A 133 17.90 11.09 25.86
C ALA A 133 16.57 11.51 26.47
N THR A 134 16.51 12.76 26.95
CA THR A 134 15.28 13.37 27.44
C THR A 134 14.83 14.44 26.45
N LYS A 135 13.77 14.16 25.69
CA LYS A 135 13.23 15.05 24.65
C LYS A 135 11.76 14.74 24.33
N PRO A 136 11.07 15.57 23.55
CA PRO A 136 9.70 15.33 23.15
C PRO A 136 9.53 14.03 22.37
N LEU A 137 8.39 13.35 22.57
CA LEU A 137 8.05 12.11 21.84
C LEU A 137 8.06 12.31 20.30
N SER A 138 7.70 13.51 19.83
CA SER A 138 7.73 13.88 18.41
C SER A 138 9.13 13.79 17.80
N GLU A 139 10.17 14.14 18.57
CA GLU A 139 11.55 14.05 18.09
C GLU A 139 12.01 12.59 17.98
N PHE A 140 11.65 11.76 18.94
CA PHE A 140 11.91 10.31 18.85
C PHE A 140 11.20 9.69 17.66
N LEU A 141 9.93 10.03 17.41
CA LEU A 141 9.19 9.52 16.27
C LEU A 141 9.83 9.96 14.94
N ARG A 142 10.31 11.19 14.86
CA ARG A 142 11.04 11.70 13.70
C ARG A 142 12.36 10.93 13.47
N GLU A 143 13.12 10.65 14.52
CA GLU A 143 14.33 9.83 14.43
C GLU A 143 14.05 8.43 13.90
N VAL A 144 12.98 7.77 14.37
CA VAL A 144 12.56 6.48 13.83
C VAL A 144 12.26 6.61 12.34
N GLY A 145 11.49 7.62 11.95
CA GLY A 145 11.15 7.87 10.54
C GLY A 145 12.40 8.10 9.65
N MET A 146 13.37 8.83 10.16
CA MET A 146 14.65 9.07 9.44
C MET A 146 15.48 7.79 9.28
N GLN A 147 15.55 6.94 10.31
CA GLN A 147 16.31 5.69 10.26
C GLN A 147 15.62 4.60 9.43
N THR A 148 14.30 4.60 9.31
CA THR A 148 13.56 3.64 8.47
C THR A 148 13.65 3.95 6.98
N GLY A 149 14.00 5.17 6.61
CA GLY A 149 14.22 5.59 5.23
C GLY A 149 12.98 5.39 4.34
N ASN A 150 13.22 4.89 3.10
CA ASN A 150 12.15 4.72 2.12
C ASN A 150 11.34 3.43 2.26
N ASN A 151 11.72 2.52 3.15
CA ASN A 151 11.13 1.20 3.26
C ASN A 151 9.81 1.19 4.06
N VAL A 152 9.65 2.18 4.93
CA VAL A 152 8.50 2.32 5.81
C VAL A 152 8.00 3.75 5.76
N ARG A 153 6.69 3.91 5.93
CA ARG A 153 6.02 5.18 6.12
C ARG A 153 5.27 5.16 7.44
N ILE A 154 5.57 6.12 8.30
CA ILE A 154 4.85 6.32 9.56
C ILE A 154 3.87 7.47 9.34
N GLU A 155 2.59 7.19 9.48
CA GLU A 155 1.50 8.15 9.32
C GLU A 155 0.83 8.38 10.67
N VAL A 156 0.68 9.65 11.05
CA VAL A 156 0.01 10.04 12.29
C VAL A 156 -1.33 10.68 11.96
N TYR A 157 -2.40 10.18 12.53
CA TYR A 157 -3.77 10.67 12.40
C TYR A 157 -4.25 11.20 13.77
N PRO A 158 -4.06 12.51 14.05
CA PRO A 158 -4.36 13.09 15.36
C PRO A 158 -5.83 12.92 15.76
N ASP A 159 -6.75 13.18 14.84
CA ASP A 159 -8.20 13.12 15.08
C ASP A 159 -8.67 11.71 15.48
N ALA A 160 -8.07 10.69 14.88
CA ALA A 160 -8.36 9.28 15.17
C ALA A 160 -7.49 8.70 16.30
N LYS A 161 -6.54 9.47 16.82
CA LYS A 161 -5.47 9.00 17.72
C LYS A 161 -4.86 7.69 17.23
N LEU A 162 -4.47 7.66 15.95
CA LEU A 162 -3.98 6.46 15.27
C LEU A 162 -2.62 6.73 14.64
N ILE A 163 -1.69 5.80 14.85
CA ILE A 163 -0.45 5.69 14.09
C ILE A 163 -0.55 4.48 13.17
N ARG A 164 -0.32 4.71 11.88
CA ARG A 164 -0.20 3.66 10.89
C ARG A 164 1.27 3.48 10.49
N TYR A 165 1.75 2.27 10.66
CA TYR A 165 3.06 1.85 10.20
C TYR A 165 2.89 1.07 8.89
N VAL A 166 3.29 1.65 7.78
CA VAL A 166 3.02 1.14 6.45
C VAL A 166 4.32 0.71 5.79
N TYR A 167 4.45 -0.57 5.47
CA TYR A 167 5.54 -1.05 4.63
C TYR A 167 5.30 -0.57 3.19
N LYS A 168 6.26 0.13 2.59
CA LYS A 168 6.11 0.71 1.23
C LYS A 168 6.19 -0.32 0.12
N ASN A 169 6.86 -1.44 0.39
CA ASN A 169 6.97 -2.55 -0.54
C ASN A 169 5.93 -3.62 -0.17
N VAL A 170 4.65 -3.31 -0.40
CA VAL A 170 3.57 -4.26 -0.24
C VAL A 170 3.22 -4.79 -1.63
N GLU A 171 3.39 -6.10 -1.84
CA GLU A 171 2.72 -6.81 -2.91
C GLU A 171 1.22 -6.85 -2.68
#